data_baa17253a691ad27a160e00c968a18c5
#
_entry.id   baa17253a691ad27a160e00c968a18c5
#
_cell.length_a   1.000
_cell.length_b   1.000
_cell.length_c   1.000
_cell.angle_alpha   90.00
_cell.angle_beta   90.00
_cell.angle_gamma   90.00
#
_symmetry.space_group_name_H-M   'P 1'
#
loop_
_entity.id
_entity.type
_entity.pdbx_description
1 polymer ?
#
loop_
_entity_poly.entity_id
_entity_poly.type
_entity_poly.pdbx_seq_one_letter_code
_entity_poly.pdbx_strand_id
1 'polypeptide(L)'
;MKKALLIAGLVAAATACNRNIEFDACGQINATTVIISAESNGKLLSLTPEEGSTVEAGQVLGVIDSVQTYLQVQELKQRIEGAYSKKIDIKKQSEPNRSQMQSLENDLARYSKLLANNAATGKQVDDIKDKIALLKAQMDAQTQSWERNNTSVESEIRSTGIQLEQKKDQLAKCKITSPISGTVLTRYAEAGENVTAGKPVFKVADMGSTYVRAYFSTAQLADLKIGDKVTVIPDDGSKEPARLEGRIIWISEQAEFTPKNIQTRDERADMVYAVKIAVPNDGSLRLGMYAYVKK
;
A
#
# COMPACT_ATOMS: atom_id res chain seq x y z
N MET A 1 -38.70 -68.74 -19.96
CA MET A 1 -38.31 -67.55 -20.72
C MET A 1 -38.49 -66.22 -19.95
N LYS A 2 -39.56 -65.97 -19.21
CA LYS A 2 -39.77 -64.70 -18.45
C LYS A 2 -38.73 -64.41 -17.33
N LYS A 3 -38.19 -65.48 -16.65
CA LYS A 3 -37.18 -65.33 -15.60
C LYS A 3 -35.79 -65.01 -16.16
N ALA A 4 -35.46 -65.48 -17.36
CA ALA A 4 -34.19 -65.17 -18.03
C ALA A 4 -34.12 -63.69 -18.52
N LEU A 5 -35.26 -63.12 -18.96
CA LEU A 5 -35.36 -61.70 -19.37
C LEU A 5 -35.20 -60.71 -18.18
N LEU A 6 -35.69 -61.09 -16.99
CA LEU A 6 -35.57 -60.29 -15.77
C LEU A 6 -34.12 -60.24 -15.27
N ILE A 7 -33.38 -61.36 -15.38
CA ILE A 7 -31.94 -61.38 -14.97
C ILE A 7 -31.08 -60.61 -15.98
N ALA A 8 -31.37 -60.68 -17.28
CA ALA A 8 -30.68 -59.89 -18.30
C ALA A 8 -30.89 -58.36 -18.12
N GLY A 9 -32.11 -57.97 -17.69
CA GLY A 9 -32.41 -56.55 -17.37
C GLY A 9 -31.67 -56.02 -16.13
N LEU A 10 -31.47 -56.87 -15.11
CA LEU A 10 -30.76 -56.50 -13.87
C LEU A 10 -29.25 -56.38 -14.07
N VAL A 11 -28.66 -57.19 -14.95
CA VAL A 11 -27.23 -57.12 -15.29
C VAL A 11 -26.92 -55.88 -16.16
N ALA A 12 -27.81 -55.46 -17.04
CA ALA A 12 -27.64 -54.26 -17.83
C ALA A 12 -27.74 -52.97 -17.00
N ALA A 13 -28.48 -52.96 -15.88
CA ALA A 13 -28.57 -51.81 -14.97
C ALA A 13 -27.33 -51.66 -14.06
N ALA A 14 -26.56 -52.73 -13.83
CA ALA A 14 -25.36 -52.71 -12.98
C ALA A 14 -24.10 -52.15 -13.69
N THR A 15 -24.10 -51.98 -15.00
CA THR A 15 -22.97 -51.48 -15.77
C THR A 15 -23.00 -49.94 -16.00
N ALA A 16 -24.03 -49.25 -15.48
CA ALA A 16 -24.25 -47.81 -15.79
C ALA A 16 -23.60 -46.84 -14.81
N CYS A 17 -22.82 -47.25 -13.82
CA CYS A 17 -22.26 -46.36 -12.81
C CYS A 17 -20.76 -46.57 -12.53
N ASN A 18 -19.94 -46.60 -13.57
CA ASN A 18 -18.51 -46.45 -13.30
C ASN A 18 -17.89 -45.44 -14.30
N ARG A 19 -18.03 -44.15 -13.96
CA ARG A 19 -17.32 -43.07 -14.68
C ARG A 19 -15.93 -42.93 -14.06
N ASN A 20 -14.99 -43.68 -14.55
CA ASN A 20 -13.59 -43.40 -14.27
C ASN A 20 -13.17 -42.24 -15.15
N ILE A 21 -13.13 -41.01 -14.59
CA ILE A 21 -12.41 -39.91 -15.22
C ILE A 21 -10.94 -40.34 -15.18
N GLU A 22 -10.37 -40.58 -16.34
CA GLU A 22 -8.94 -40.90 -16.45
C GLU A 22 -8.16 -39.61 -16.24
N PHE A 23 -7.43 -39.53 -15.15
CA PHE A 23 -6.58 -38.36 -14.76
C PHE A 23 -5.21 -38.80 -14.29
N ASP A 24 -4.21 -37.93 -14.45
CA ASP A 24 -2.86 -38.19 -14.00
C ASP A 24 -2.63 -37.67 -12.58
N ALA A 25 -3.22 -36.53 -12.24
CA ALA A 25 -3.11 -35.93 -10.91
C ALA A 25 -4.40 -35.28 -10.47
N CYS A 26 -4.52 -35.06 -9.17
CA CYS A 26 -5.65 -34.41 -8.53
C CYS A 26 -5.11 -33.25 -7.67
N GLY A 27 -5.88 -32.19 -7.57
CA GLY A 27 -5.53 -31.02 -6.78
C GLY A 27 -6.73 -30.18 -6.40
N GLN A 28 -6.46 -28.99 -5.89
CA GLN A 28 -7.50 -28.02 -5.51
C GLN A 28 -7.25 -26.69 -6.21
N ILE A 29 -8.35 -26.01 -6.56
CA ILE A 29 -8.34 -24.67 -7.12
C ILE A 29 -8.02 -23.68 -6.01
N ASN A 30 -7.01 -22.85 -6.26
CA ASN A 30 -6.54 -21.80 -5.38
C ASN A 30 -6.44 -20.48 -6.14
N ALA A 31 -6.34 -19.37 -5.40
CA ALA A 31 -6.00 -18.06 -5.94
C ALA A 31 -5.05 -17.35 -5.00
N THR A 32 -4.41 -16.30 -5.48
CA THR A 32 -3.65 -15.42 -4.61
C THR A 32 -4.59 -14.71 -3.66
N THR A 33 -4.36 -14.85 -2.37
CA THR A 33 -5.17 -14.21 -1.34
C THR A 33 -4.34 -13.23 -0.54
N VAL A 34 -4.94 -12.08 -0.20
CA VAL A 34 -4.35 -11.06 0.66
C VAL A 34 -5.25 -10.85 1.87
N ILE A 35 -4.64 -10.85 3.04
CA ILE A 35 -5.31 -10.46 4.28
C ILE A 35 -5.10 -8.97 4.46
N ILE A 36 -6.18 -8.20 4.42
CA ILE A 36 -6.20 -6.77 4.65
C ILE A 36 -6.40 -6.55 6.14
N SER A 37 -5.43 -5.91 6.78
CA SER A 37 -5.45 -5.62 8.21
C SER A 37 -5.64 -4.13 8.45
N ALA A 38 -6.16 -3.75 9.62
CA ALA A 38 -6.18 -2.37 10.07
C ALA A 38 -4.75 -1.85 10.23
N GLU A 39 -4.49 -0.64 9.74
CA GLU A 39 -3.18 0.03 9.87
C GLU A 39 -3.17 1.08 10.99
N SER A 40 -4.34 1.35 11.59
CA SER A 40 -4.53 2.31 12.67
C SER A 40 -5.36 1.71 13.80
N ASN A 41 -5.24 2.31 14.98
CA ASN A 41 -6.06 1.95 16.14
C ASN A 41 -7.31 2.83 16.18
N GLY A 42 -8.46 2.26 16.53
CA GLY A 42 -9.69 3.02 16.72
C GLY A 42 -10.94 2.20 16.52
N LYS A 43 -12.09 2.85 16.59
CA LYS A 43 -13.38 2.24 16.33
C LYS A 43 -13.64 2.18 14.82
N LEU A 44 -14.07 1.06 14.30
CA LEU A 44 -14.56 0.93 12.93
C LEU A 44 -15.90 1.65 12.80
N LEU A 45 -15.94 2.72 12.01
CA LEU A 45 -17.16 3.49 11.75
C LEU A 45 -18.00 2.85 10.66
N SER A 46 -17.36 2.30 9.64
CA SER A 46 -18.03 1.65 8.53
C SER A 46 -17.16 0.56 7.92
N LEU A 47 -17.80 -0.48 7.42
CA LEU A 47 -17.24 -1.54 6.57
C LEU A 47 -18.26 -1.79 5.46
N THR A 48 -17.90 -1.46 4.22
CA THR A 48 -18.85 -1.47 3.10
C THR A 48 -18.97 -2.82 2.40
N PRO A 49 -17.87 -3.56 2.11
CA PRO A 49 -17.97 -4.82 1.37
C PRO A 49 -18.51 -5.95 2.24
N GLU A 50 -19.42 -6.74 1.66
CA GLU A 50 -19.87 -8.01 2.22
C GLU A 50 -19.08 -9.17 1.61
N GLU A 51 -19.13 -10.34 2.25
CA GLU A 51 -18.54 -11.56 1.72
C GLU A 51 -19.17 -11.89 0.36
N GLY A 52 -18.34 -12.26 -0.60
CA GLY A 52 -18.74 -12.53 -1.99
C GLY A 52 -18.78 -11.30 -2.90
N SER A 53 -18.66 -10.07 -2.36
CA SER A 53 -18.61 -8.86 -3.18
C SER A 53 -17.26 -8.70 -3.89
N THR A 54 -17.27 -8.05 -5.05
CA THR A 54 -16.05 -7.71 -5.80
C THR A 54 -15.55 -6.33 -5.37
N VAL A 55 -14.24 -6.19 -5.23
CA VAL A 55 -13.55 -4.95 -4.87
C VAL A 55 -12.43 -4.65 -5.85
N GLU A 56 -12.10 -3.37 -6.01
CA GLU A 56 -11.00 -2.91 -6.85
C GLU A 56 -9.77 -2.52 -6.02
N ALA A 57 -8.59 -2.60 -6.64
CA ALA A 57 -7.36 -2.11 -6.03
C ALA A 57 -7.47 -0.60 -5.73
N GLY A 58 -7.12 -0.19 -4.50
CA GLY A 58 -7.27 1.20 -4.03
C GLY A 58 -8.66 1.56 -3.52
N GLN A 59 -9.66 0.68 -3.69
CA GLN A 59 -11.01 0.93 -3.16
C GLN A 59 -11.01 0.99 -1.63
N VAL A 60 -11.70 1.99 -1.06
CA VAL A 60 -11.89 2.10 0.38
C VAL A 60 -12.94 1.09 0.81
N LEU A 61 -12.54 0.17 1.70
CA LEU A 61 -13.38 -0.91 2.22
C LEU A 61 -14.00 -0.58 3.58
N GLY A 62 -13.36 0.33 4.32
CA GLY A 62 -13.83 0.73 5.64
C GLY A 62 -13.12 1.96 6.17
N VAL A 63 -13.65 2.52 7.24
CA VAL A 63 -13.13 3.73 7.87
C VAL A 63 -13.04 3.51 9.38
N ILE A 64 -11.86 3.77 9.92
CA ILE A 64 -11.59 3.83 11.36
C ILE A 64 -11.80 5.28 11.82
N ASP A 65 -12.27 5.48 13.05
CA ASP A 65 -12.46 6.81 13.64
C ASP A 65 -11.13 7.59 13.58
N SER A 66 -11.15 8.67 12.85
CA SER A 66 -9.99 9.50 12.55
C SER A 66 -10.09 10.91 13.10
N VAL A 67 -11.14 11.23 13.88
CA VAL A 67 -11.42 12.60 14.36
C VAL A 67 -10.23 13.16 15.13
N GLN A 68 -9.65 12.41 16.06
CA GLN A 68 -8.50 12.88 16.86
C GLN A 68 -7.26 13.12 15.99
N THR A 69 -6.96 12.20 15.07
CA THR A 69 -5.83 12.35 14.15
C THR A 69 -6.03 13.54 13.20
N TYR A 70 -7.25 13.75 12.71
CA TYR A 70 -7.60 14.90 11.88
C TYR A 70 -7.38 16.23 12.63
N LEU A 71 -7.85 16.32 13.89
CA LEU A 71 -7.67 17.52 14.72
C LEU A 71 -6.17 17.80 14.95
N GLN A 72 -5.35 16.78 15.21
CA GLN A 72 -3.90 16.92 15.33
C GLN A 72 -3.25 17.45 14.03
N VAL A 73 -3.73 17.01 12.88
CA VAL A 73 -3.28 17.55 11.57
C VAL A 73 -3.62 19.04 11.47
N GLN A 74 -4.82 19.46 11.88
CA GLN A 74 -5.19 20.87 11.86
C GLN A 74 -4.37 21.71 12.85
N GLU A 75 -4.14 21.20 14.06
CA GLU A 75 -3.29 21.84 15.06
C GLU A 75 -1.88 22.13 14.52
N LEU A 76 -1.23 21.11 13.93
CA LEU A 76 0.10 21.25 13.36
C LEU A 76 0.15 22.25 12.18
N LYS A 77 -0.90 22.31 11.35
CA LYS A 77 -1.01 23.32 10.30
C LYS A 77 -1.05 24.72 10.89
N GLN A 78 -1.87 24.94 11.91
CA GLN A 78 -1.98 26.24 12.58
C GLN A 78 -0.65 26.62 13.28
N ARG A 79 0.05 25.65 13.85
CA ARG A 79 1.35 25.87 14.47
C ARG A 79 2.40 26.32 13.44
N ILE A 80 2.42 25.73 12.26
CA ILE A 80 3.29 26.15 11.15
C ILE A 80 2.95 27.57 10.71
N GLU A 81 1.69 27.90 10.53
CA GLU A 81 1.23 29.24 10.15
C GLU A 81 1.62 30.29 11.21
N GLY A 82 1.41 29.96 12.50
CA GLY A 82 1.86 30.78 13.61
C GLY A 82 3.38 30.96 13.66
N ALA A 83 4.16 29.94 13.28
CA ALA A 83 5.61 30.08 13.17
C ALA A 83 6.01 30.99 12.00
N TYR A 84 5.36 30.90 10.86
CA TYR A 84 5.59 31.81 9.73
C TYR A 84 5.38 33.27 10.11
N SER A 85 4.36 33.58 10.92
CA SER A 85 4.08 34.96 11.36
C SER A 85 5.17 35.56 12.25
N LYS A 86 6.03 34.74 12.86
CA LYS A 86 7.17 35.18 13.67
C LYS A 86 8.39 35.59 12.80
N LYS A 87 8.37 35.28 11.50
CA LYS A 87 9.49 35.56 10.61
C LYS A 87 9.62 37.07 10.40
N ILE A 88 10.81 37.57 10.63
CA ILE A 88 11.13 38.99 10.53
C ILE A 88 11.37 39.33 9.05
N ASP A 89 10.66 40.33 8.54
CA ASP A 89 10.98 40.96 7.25
C ASP A 89 12.14 41.97 7.45
N ILE A 90 13.36 41.47 7.24
CA ILE A 90 14.60 42.22 7.46
C ILE A 90 14.62 43.49 6.62
N LYS A 91 14.07 43.44 5.40
CA LYS A 91 14.05 44.63 4.51
C LYS A 91 13.22 45.75 5.11
N LYS A 92 12.00 45.44 5.57
CA LYS A 92 11.12 46.41 6.22
C LYS A 92 11.69 46.94 7.54
N GLN A 93 12.26 46.05 8.35
CA GLN A 93 12.81 46.41 9.66
C GLN A 93 14.10 47.26 9.52
N SER A 94 14.86 47.12 8.45
CA SER A 94 16.08 47.90 8.21
C SER A 94 15.84 49.26 7.54
N GLU A 95 14.63 49.54 7.04
CA GLU A 95 14.32 50.76 6.28
C GLU A 95 14.63 52.07 7.03
N PRO A 96 14.30 52.24 8.33
CA PRO A 96 14.66 53.45 9.07
C PRO A 96 16.19 53.70 9.12
N ASN A 97 16.95 52.64 9.35
CA ASN A 97 18.40 52.72 9.43
C ASN A 97 19.01 53.00 8.06
N ARG A 98 18.44 52.47 6.96
CA ARG A 98 18.86 52.83 5.59
C ARG A 98 18.61 54.29 5.28
N SER A 99 17.45 54.82 5.67
CA SER A 99 17.14 56.25 5.49
C SER A 99 18.11 57.15 6.27
N GLN A 100 18.46 56.74 7.49
CA GLN A 100 19.46 57.48 8.29
C GLN A 100 20.86 57.39 7.67
N MET A 101 21.27 56.21 7.16
CA MET A 101 22.53 56.05 6.45
C MET A 101 22.60 56.97 5.22
N GLN A 102 21.56 57.02 4.40
CA GLN A 102 21.48 57.88 3.23
C GLN A 102 21.61 59.39 3.60
N SER A 103 21.00 59.79 4.72
CA SER A 103 21.13 61.17 5.22
C SER A 103 22.58 61.51 5.60
N LEU A 104 23.26 60.62 6.33
CA LEU A 104 24.66 60.79 6.71
C LEU A 104 25.61 60.81 5.51
N GLU A 105 25.35 59.98 4.49
CA GLU A 105 26.11 59.98 3.22
C GLU A 105 25.93 61.28 2.46
N ASN A 106 24.73 61.86 2.42
CA ASN A 106 24.45 63.15 1.83
C ASN A 106 25.18 64.28 2.60
N ASP A 107 25.19 64.21 3.93
CA ASP A 107 25.92 65.13 4.77
C ASP A 107 27.43 65.01 4.55
N LEU A 108 27.97 63.78 4.48
CA LEU A 108 29.38 63.55 4.18
C LEU A 108 29.78 64.17 2.84
N ALA A 109 28.97 63.98 1.80
CA ALA A 109 29.20 64.56 0.47
C ALA A 109 29.18 66.08 0.51
N ARG A 110 28.26 66.74 1.25
CA ARG A 110 28.14 68.17 1.43
C ARG A 110 29.34 68.75 2.19
N TYR A 111 29.67 68.15 3.36
CA TYR A 111 30.78 68.65 4.17
C TYR A 111 32.14 68.40 3.53
N SER A 112 32.31 67.36 2.75
CA SER A 112 33.53 67.11 1.97
C SER A 112 33.76 68.22 0.90
N LYS A 113 32.70 68.72 0.24
CA LYS A 113 32.77 69.85 -0.70
C LYS A 113 33.07 71.13 0.00
N LEU A 114 32.48 71.37 1.18
CA LEU A 114 32.78 72.58 1.97
C LEU A 114 34.22 72.59 2.49
N LEU A 115 34.75 71.42 2.90
CA LEU A 115 36.18 71.34 3.30
C LEU A 115 37.11 71.62 2.15
N ALA A 116 36.82 71.14 0.94
CA ALA A 116 37.63 71.48 -0.27
C ALA A 116 37.68 72.99 -0.57
N ASN A 117 36.65 73.74 -0.15
CA ASN A 117 36.55 75.21 -0.30
C ASN A 117 36.94 75.93 0.97
N ASN A 118 37.62 75.32 1.93
CA ASN A 118 38.04 75.90 3.23
C ASN A 118 36.84 76.43 4.08
N ALA A 119 35.61 75.99 3.83
CA ALA A 119 34.37 76.39 4.52
C ALA A 119 33.90 75.42 5.59
N ALA A 120 34.62 74.27 5.85
CA ALA A 120 34.42 73.36 6.92
C ALA A 120 35.74 72.86 7.48
N THR A 121 35.71 72.23 8.67
CA THR A 121 36.91 71.65 9.30
C THR A 121 37.02 70.12 9.00
N GLY A 122 38.29 69.65 8.93
CA GLY A 122 38.53 68.20 8.78
C GLY A 122 37.83 67.35 9.85
N LYS A 123 37.82 67.87 11.09
CA LYS A 123 37.13 67.23 12.21
C LYS A 123 35.65 67.00 11.95
N GLN A 124 34.94 67.95 11.33
CA GLN A 124 33.49 67.77 11.01
C GLN A 124 33.25 66.64 9.99
N VAL A 125 34.15 66.47 9.02
CA VAL A 125 34.07 65.32 8.05
C VAL A 125 34.39 64.02 8.72
N ASP A 126 35.36 63.95 9.61
CA ASP A 126 35.76 62.74 10.31
C ASP A 126 34.66 62.31 11.32
N ASP A 127 34.06 63.30 12.05
CA ASP A 127 32.91 63.03 12.93
C ASP A 127 31.71 62.37 12.16
N ILE A 128 31.49 62.77 10.89
CA ILE A 128 30.42 62.17 10.06
C ILE A 128 30.82 60.76 9.60
N LYS A 129 32.09 60.53 9.21
CA LYS A 129 32.59 59.21 8.84
C LYS A 129 32.49 58.25 10.01
N ASP A 130 32.81 58.66 11.23
CA ASP A 130 32.72 57.85 12.43
C ASP A 130 31.26 57.46 12.73
N LYS A 131 30.32 58.42 12.54
CA LYS A 131 28.87 58.11 12.66
C LYS A 131 28.40 57.10 11.63
N ILE A 132 28.85 57.21 10.38
CA ILE A 132 28.53 56.21 9.31
C ILE A 132 29.10 54.84 9.69
N ALA A 133 30.37 54.78 10.12
CA ALA A 133 31.00 53.52 10.52
C ALA A 133 30.26 52.85 11.70
N LEU A 134 29.89 53.63 12.71
CA LEU A 134 29.12 53.15 13.86
C LEU A 134 27.74 52.62 13.43
N LEU A 135 26.99 53.41 12.64
CA LEU A 135 25.67 53.02 12.18
C LEU A 135 25.73 51.75 11.33
N LYS A 136 26.74 51.63 10.44
CA LYS A 136 26.97 50.46 9.63
C LYS A 136 27.21 49.21 10.50
N ALA A 137 28.10 49.31 11.50
CA ALA A 137 28.36 48.20 12.42
C ALA A 137 27.13 47.79 13.22
N GLN A 138 26.30 48.76 13.64
CA GLN A 138 25.02 48.49 14.32
C GLN A 138 24.03 47.77 13.39
N MET A 139 23.90 48.23 12.14
CA MET A 139 23.03 47.59 11.14
C MET A 139 23.46 46.17 10.83
N ASP A 140 24.75 45.91 10.68
CA ASP A 140 25.29 44.56 10.40
C ASP A 140 25.01 43.63 11.58
N ALA A 141 25.25 44.04 12.82
CA ALA A 141 24.97 43.27 14.02
C ALA A 141 23.46 42.95 14.16
N GLN A 142 22.63 43.95 13.90
CA GLN A 142 21.16 43.79 13.95
C GLN A 142 20.65 42.83 12.87
N THR A 143 21.17 42.97 11.65
CA THR A 143 20.80 42.08 10.52
C THR A 143 21.18 40.65 10.83
N GLN A 144 22.39 40.37 11.31
CA GLN A 144 22.82 39.05 11.74
C GLN A 144 21.94 38.47 12.84
N SER A 145 21.47 39.31 13.78
CA SER A 145 20.53 38.87 14.83
C SER A 145 19.20 38.41 14.23
N TRP A 146 18.63 39.18 13.31
CA TRP A 146 17.40 38.84 12.61
C TRP A 146 17.52 37.60 11.74
N GLU A 147 18.65 37.44 11.02
CA GLU A 147 18.95 36.25 10.22
C GLU A 147 19.02 34.99 11.10
N ARG A 148 19.70 35.05 12.24
CA ARG A 148 19.73 33.93 13.20
C ARG A 148 18.33 33.57 13.71
N ASN A 149 17.51 34.59 14.04
CA ASN A 149 16.13 34.38 14.46
C ASN A 149 15.32 33.70 13.34
N ASN A 150 15.41 34.21 12.11
CA ASN A 150 14.71 33.63 10.97
C ASN A 150 15.15 32.18 10.69
N THR A 151 16.45 31.89 10.82
CA THR A 151 16.98 30.51 10.69
C THR A 151 16.39 29.57 11.76
N SER A 152 16.25 30.08 13.00
CA SER A 152 15.60 29.31 14.09
C SER A 152 14.13 29.03 13.78
N VAL A 153 13.38 30.05 13.33
CA VAL A 153 11.98 29.91 12.93
C VAL A 153 11.83 28.92 11.76
N GLU A 154 12.71 29.00 10.76
CA GLU A 154 12.70 28.04 9.64
C GLU A 154 12.96 26.59 10.08
N SER A 155 13.82 26.41 11.08
CA SER A 155 14.09 25.10 11.66
C SER A 155 12.86 24.57 12.43
N GLU A 156 12.14 25.43 13.16
CA GLU A 156 10.86 25.08 13.81
C GLU A 156 9.81 24.68 12.78
N ILE A 157 9.67 25.44 11.68
CA ILE A 157 8.73 25.14 10.60
C ILE A 157 9.05 23.79 9.96
N ARG A 158 10.32 23.51 9.64
CA ARG A 158 10.71 22.21 9.07
C ARG A 158 10.42 21.04 10.00
N SER A 159 10.76 21.18 11.28
CA SER A 159 10.50 20.13 12.28
C SER A 159 9.01 19.86 12.44
N THR A 160 8.20 20.92 12.56
CA THR A 160 6.75 20.79 12.66
C THR A 160 6.14 20.26 11.35
N GLY A 161 6.72 20.59 10.20
CA GLY A 161 6.34 20.07 8.89
C GLY A 161 6.50 18.54 8.81
N ILE A 162 7.60 18.01 9.33
CA ILE A 162 7.81 16.55 9.41
C ILE A 162 6.74 15.89 10.30
N GLN A 163 6.42 16.48 11.45
CA GLN A 163 5.36 15.97 12.33
C GLN A 163 4.00 16.00 11.63
N LEU A 164 3.73 17.04 10.84
CA LEU A 164 2.50 17.14 10.05
C LEU A 164 2.40 16.01 9.03
N GLU A 165 3.47 15.71 8.30
CA GLU A 165 3.46 14.61 7.32
C GLU A 165 3.26 13.24 8.01
N GLN A 166 3.89 13.00 9.17
CA GLN A 166 3.64 11.79 9.96
C GLN A 166 2.17 11.65 10.38
N LYS A 167 1.53 12.77 10.78
CA LYS A 167 0.10 12.74 11.16
C LYS A 167 -0.83 12.58 9.97
N LYS A 168 -0.47 13.11 8.81
CA LYS A 168 -1.22 12.87 7.57
C LYS A 168 -1.16 11.39 7.15
N ASP A 169 0.01 10.75 7.26
CA ASP A 169 0.15 9.32 7.00
C ASP A 169 -0.72 8.48 7.95
N GLN A 170 -0.71 8.81 9.26
CA GLN A 170 -1.59 8.16 10.23
C GLN A 170 -3.08 8.38 9.89
N LEU A 171 -3.45 9.57 9.43
CA LEU A 171 -4.81 9.87 9.00
C LEU A 171 -5.20 9.07 7.74
N ALA A 172 -4.30 8.91 6.79
CA ALA A 172 -4.53 8.08 5.61
C ALA A 172 -4.75 6.61 5.98
N LYS A 173 -3.98 6.09 6.95
CA LYS A 173 -4.09 4.73 7.50
C LYS A 173 -5.39 4.45 8.28
N CYS A 174 -6.18 5.48 8.58
CA CYS A 174 -7.54 5.28 9.10
C CYS A 174 -8.55 4.83 8.03
N LYS A 175 -8.18 4.88 6.75
CA LYS A 175 -8.94 4.29 5.66
C LYS A 175 -8.38 2.91 5.33
N ILE A 176 -9.23 1.90 5.43
CA ILE A 176 -8.89 0.53 5.06
C ILE A 176 -9.11 0.40 3.55
N THR A 177 -8.06 0.14 2.79
CA THR A 177 -8.14 0.02 1.31
C THR A 177 -7.71 -1.36 0.84
N SER A 178 -8.23 -1.81 -0.30
CA SER A 178 -7.78 -3.06 -0.90
C SER A 178 -6.50 -2.83 -1.70
N PRO A 179 -5.44 -3.62 -1.47
CA PRO A 179 -4.23 -3.55 -2.28
C PRO A 179 -4.37 -4.25 -3.64
N ILE A 180 -5.39 -5.09 -3.82
CA ILE A 180 -5.65 -5.86 -5.04
C ILE A 180 -7.11 -5.76 -5.44
N SER A 181 -7.38 -5.96 -6.73
CA SER A 181 -8.72 -6.24 -7.21
C SER A 181 -9.06 -7.71 -6.97
N GLY A 182 -10.30 -8.02 -6.57
CA GLY A 182 -10.68 -9.39 -6.28
C GLY A 182 -12.02 -9.52 -5.59
N THR A 183 -12.29 -10.70 -5.03
CA THR A 183 -13.52 -11.01 -4.30
C THR A 183 -13.23 -11.14 -2.81
N VAL A 184 -14.06 -10.52 -1.98
CA VAL A 184 -14.00 -10.66 -0.52
C VAL A 184 -14.42 -12.08 -0.13
N LEU A 185 -13.48 -12.82 0.47
CA LEU A 185 -13.74 -14.20 0.92
C LEU A 185 -14.27 -14.24 2.33
N THR A 186 -13.72 -13.40 3.20
CA THR A 186 -14.05 -13.42 4.64
C THR A 186 -13.94 -12.01 5.19
N ARG A 187 -14.87 -11.67 6.05
CA ARG A 187 -14.89 -10.45 6.84
C ARG A 187 -14.64 -10.82 8.30
N TYR A 188 -13.53 -10.33 8.87
CA TYR A 188 -13.06 -10.68 10.22
C TYR A 188 -13.50 -9.69 11.30
N ALA A 189 -14.07 -8.56 10.92
CA ALA A 189 -14.48 -7.51 11.84
C ALA A 189 -15.80 -6.87 11.41
N GLU A 190 -16.51 -6.28 12.35
CA GLU A 190 -17.78 -5.61 12.15
C GLU A 190 -17.70 -4.11 12.43
N ALA A 191 -18.57 -3.34 11.77
CA ALA A 191 -18.72 -1.91 12.09
C ALA A 191 -19.13 -1.75 13.55
N GLY A 192 -18.48 -0.81 14.24
CA GLY A 192 -18.69 -0.60 15.68
C GLY A 192 -17.65 -1.25 16.58
N GLU A 193 -16.87 -2.22 16.08
CA GLU A 193 -15.78 -2.83 16.84
C GLU A 193 -14.56 -1.91 16.96
N ASN A 194 -13.78 -2.11 18.03
CA ASN A 194 -12.46 -1.52 18.15
C ASN A 194 -11.41 -2.42 17.51
N VAL A 195 -10.57 -1.83 16.67
CA VAL A 195 -9.45 -2.50 16.03
C VAL A 195 -8.12 -1.90 16.45
N THR A 196 -7.08 -2.73 16.38
CA THR A 196 -5.69 -2.32 16.57
C THR A 196 -4.92 -2.54 15.28
N ALA A 197 -3.83 -1.80 15.09
CA ALA A 197 -2.94 -2.01 13.96
C ALA A 197 -2.48 -3.48 13.89
N GLY A 198 -2.59 -4.10 12.71
CA GLY A 198 -2.32 -5.51 12.47
C GLY A 198 -3.53 -6.45 12.62
N LYS A 199 -4.67 -6.00 13.18
CA LYS A 199 -5.88 -6.85 13.25
C LYS A 199 -6.41 -7.10 11.85
N PRO A 200 -6.58 -8.38 11.41
CA PRO A 200 -7.23 -8.72 10.14
C PRO A 200 -8.65 -8.15 10.08
N VAL A 201 -9.02 -7.60 8.92
CA VAL A 201 -10.35 -7.05 8.67
C VAL A 201 -11.03 -7.79 7.52
N PHE A 202 -10.31 -8.03 6.42
CA PHE A 202 -10.82 -8.76 5.27
C PHE A 202 -9.81 -9.76 4.74
N LYS A 203 -10.30 -10.79 4.07
CA LYS A 203 -9.53 -11.67 3.19
C LYS A 203 -10.06 -11.51 1.78
N VAL A 204 -9.22 -11.07 0.85
CA VAL A 204 -9.58 -10.86 -0.56
C VAL A 204 -8.78 -11.82 -1.41
N ALA A 205 -9.41 -12.40 -2.43
CA ALA A 205 -8.80 -13.28 -3.41
C ALA A 205 -8.86 -12.67 -4.81
N ASP A 206 -7.75 -12.73 -5.53
CA ASP A 206 -7.72 -12.45 -6.96
C ASP A 206 -8.29 -13.64 -7.74
N MET A 207 -9.60 -13.58 -8.02
CA MET A 207 -10.31 -14.63 -8.76
C MET A 207 -10.02 -14.61 -10.26
N GLY A 208 -9.35 -13.59 -10.78
CA GLY A 208 -8.90 -13.55 -12.18
C GLY A 208 -7.64 -14.36 -12.45
N SER A 209 -6.84 -14.63 -11.40
CA SER A 209 -5.57 -15.35 -11.48
C SER A 209 -5.62 -16.63 -10.65
N THR A 210 -6.50 -17.56 -11.05
CA THR A 210 -6.64 -18.85 -10.36
C THR A 210 -5.61 -19.87 -10.83
N TYR A 211 -5.27 -20.80 -9.94
CA TYR A 211 -4.41 -21.94 -10.26
C TYR A 211 -4.87 -23.19 -9.52
N VAL A 212 -4.62 -24.33 -10.15
CA VAL A 212 -4.76 -25.65 -9.48
C VAL A 212 -3.42 -25.99 -8.83
N ARG A 213 -3.44 -26.33 -7.56
CA ARG A 213 -2.31 -26.99 -6.89
C ARG A 213 -2.56 -28.49 -6.94
N ALA A 214 -1.99 -29.13 -7.96
CA ALA A 214 -2.09 -30.57 -8.19
C ALA A 214 -0.85 -31.30 -7.67
N TYR A 215 -1.01 -32.58 -7.40
CA TYR A 215 0.05 -33.42 -6.83
C TYR A 215 0.36 -34.58 -7.77
N PHE A 216 1.60 -34.62 -8.21
CA PHE A 216 2.11 -35.63 -9.14
C PHE A 216 3.10 -36.56 -8.44
N SER A 217 3.09 -37.83 -8.81
CA SER A 217 4.12 -38.79 -8.38
C SER A 217 5.46 -38.52 -9.07
N THR A 218 6.54 -39.05 -8.53
CA THR A 218 7.87 -38.91 -9.11
C THR A 218 7.94 -39.43 -10.55
N ALA A 219 7.21 -40.52 -10.88
CA ALA A 219 7.18 -41.09 -12.23
C ALA A 219 6.51 -40.13 -13.24
N GLN A 220 5.41 -39.47 -12.82
CA GLN A 220 4.68 -38.51 -13.66
C GLN A 220 5.45 -37.20 -13.83
N LEU A 221 6.26 -36.80 -12.83
CA LEU A 221 7.04 -35.57 -12.86
C LEU A 221 8.12 -35.56 -13.95
N ALA A 222 8.68 -36.73 -14.28
CA ALA A 222 9.76 -36.85 -15.27
C ALA A 222 9.41 -36.26 -16.64
N ASP A 223 8.13 -36.29 -17.00
CA ASP A 223 7.61 -35.82 -18.28
C ASP A 223 7.04 -34.40 -18.24
N LEU A 224 7.07 -33.73 -17.05
CA LEU A 224 6.47 -32.40 -16.88
C LEU A 224 7.53 -31.30 -16.94
N LYS A 225 7.22 -30.21 -17.64
CA LYS A 225 8.04 -29.00 -17.70
C LYS A 225 7.21 -27.75 -17.43
N ILE A 226 7.86 -26.74 -16.86
CA ILE A 226 7.25 -25.42 -16.73
C ILE A 226 6.93 -24.89 -18.13
N GLY A 227 5.69 -24.44 -18.32
CA GLY A 227 5.17 -23.98 -19.60
C GLY A 227 4.31 -24.97 -20.35
N ASP A 228 4.34 -26.27 -19.96
CA ASP A 228 3.51 -27.28 -20.60
C ASP A 228 2.02 -26.99 -20.44
N LYS A 229 1.25 -27.35 -21.49
CA LYS A 229 -0.20 -27.29 -21.49
C LYS A 229 -0.75 -28.61 -20.94
N VAL A 230 -1.75 -28.49 -20.09
CA VAL A 230 -2.47 -29.62 -19.50
C VAL A 230 -3.97 -29.38 -19.51
N THR A 231 -4.75 -30.44 -19.49
CA THR A 231 -6.20 -30.32 -19.38
C THR A 231 -6.60 -30.39 -17.91
N VAL A 232 -7.32 -29.37 -17.43
CA VAL A 232 -7.87 -29.28 -16.08
C VAL A 232 -9.37 -29.54 -16.15
N ILE A 233 -9.85 -30.45 -15.32
CA ILE A 233 -11.24 -30.86 -15.25
C ILE A 233 -11.73 -30.55 -13.82
N PRO A 234 -12.44 -29.42 -13.60
CA PRO A 234 -13.01 -29.11 -12.30
C PRO A 234 -14.06 -30.12 -11.89
N ASP A 235 -14.11 -30.47 -10.61
CA ASP A 235 -15.17 -31.29 -10.04
C ASP A 235 -16.34 -30.39 -9.59
N ASP A 236 -17.13 -29.97 -10.57
CA ASP A 236 -18.28 -29.07 -10.39
C ASP A 236 -19.59 -29.83 -10.10
N GLY A 237 -19.52 -31.18 -9.98
CA GLY A 237 -20.68 -32.06 -9.78
C GLY A 237 -21.54 -32.25 -11.04
N SER A 238 -21.13 -31.67 -12.19
CA SER A 238 -21.86 -31.86 -13.44
C SER A 238 -21.64 -33.26 -14.04
N LYS A 239 -22.59 -33.70 -14.88
CA LYS A 239 -22.44 -34.97 -15.59
C LYS A 239 -21.37 -34.90 -16.67
N GLU A 240 -21.10 -33.72 -17.21
CA GLU A 240 -20.08 -33.42 -18.21
C GLU A 240 -19.25 -32.21 -17.76
N PRO A 241 -18.24 -32.45 -16.91
CA PRO A 241 -17.42 -31.32 -16.40
C PRO A 241 -16.67 -30.62 -17.53
N ALA A 242 -16.54 -29.33 -17.40
CA ALA A 242 -15.80 -28.52 -18.35
C ALA A 242 -14.34 -28.97 -18.43
N ARG A 243 -13.74 -28.89 -19.61
CA ARG A 243 -12.32 -29.14 -19.83
C ARG A 243 -11.63 -27.81 -20.10
N LEU A 244 -10.81 -27.37 -19.17
CA LEU A 244 -10.11 -26.09 -19.25
C LEU A 244 -8.66 -26.33 -19.64
N GLU A 245 -8.12 -25.49 -20.52
CA GLU A 245 -6.68 -25.50 -20.80
C GLU A 245 -5.95 -24.82 -19.64
N GLY A 246 -5.05 -25.55 -18.99
CA GLY A 246 -4.15 -25.05 -17.96
C GLY A 246 -2.72 -25.00 -18.45
N ARG A 247 -1.89 -24.17 -17.81
CA ARG A 247 -0.46 -24.08 -18.08
C ARG A 247 0.31 -24.25 -16.78
N ILE A 248 1.33 -25.13 -16.79
CA ILE A 248 2.24 -25.35 -15.65
C ILE A 248 3.07 -24.08 -15.46
N ILE A 249 2.96 -23.46 -14.28
CA ILE A 249 3.68 -22.24 -13.92
C ILE A 249 4.74 -22.45 -12.86
N TRP A 250 4.65 -23.55 -12.11
CA TRP A 250 5.60 -23.87 -11.06
C TRP A 250 5.56 -25.36 -10.70
N ILE A 251 6.71 -25.92 -10.40
CA ILE A 251 6.89 -27.30 -9.92
C ILE A 251 7.72 -27.21 -8.63
N SER A 252 7.28 -27.90 -7.58
CA SER A 252 8.01 -27.98 -6.31
C SER A 252 9.32 -28.71 -6.46
N GLU A 253 10.39 -28.18 -5.90
CA GLU A 253 11.69 -28.87 -5.79
C GLU A 253 11.74 -29.83 -4.60
N GLN A 254 10.77 -29.74 -3.69
CA GLN A 254 10.67 -30.59 -2.52
C GLN A 254 9.46 -31.50 -2.63
N ALA A 255 9.64 -32.78 -2.30
CA ALA A 255 8.55 -33.71 -2.18
C ALA A 255 7.77 -33.46 -0.90
N GLU A 256 6.45 -33.55 -0.98
CA GLU A 256 5.50 -33.44 0.12
C GLU A 256 4.81 -34.80 0.34
N PHE A 257 4.34 -35.06 1.56
CA PHE A 257 3.44 -36.19 1.76
C PHE A 257 2.08 -35.86 1.14
N THR A 258 1.43 -36.84 0.54
CA THR A 258 0.07 -36.68 0.00
C THR A 258 -0.85 -36.06 1.06
N PRO A 259 -1.46 -34.88 0.81
CA PRO A 259 -2.38 -34.28 1.76
C PRO A 259 -3.59 -35.21 2.01
N LYS A 260 -4.02 -35.36 3.26
CA LYS A 260 -5.12 -36.25 3.66
C LYS A 260 -6.45 -36.01 2.91
N ASN A 261 -6.58 -34.88 2.25
CA ASN A 261 -7.80 -34.45 1.55
C ASN A 261 -7.78 -34.81 0.05
N ILE A 262 -6.73 -35.47 -0.45
CA ILE A 262 -6.58 -35.77 -1.88
C ILE A 262 -6.55 -37.27 -2.08
N GLN A 263 -7.49 -37.78 -2.88
CA GLN A 263 -7.48 -39.15 -3.30
C GLN A 263 -6.44 -39.36 -4.40
N THR A 264 -5.44 -40.15 -4.14
CA THR A 264 -4.50 -40.63 -5.16
C THR A 264 -4.95 -42.03 -5.63
N ARG A 265 -4.59 -42.37 -6.88
CA ARG A 265 -4.99 -43.62 -7.50
C ARG A 265 -4.40 -44.86 -6.81
N ASP A 266 -3.29 -44.69 -6.09
CA ASP A 266 -2.65 -45.69 -5.24
C ASP A 266 -2.59 -45.19 -3.80
N GLU A 267 -3.27 -45.89 -2.89
CA GLU A 267 -3.45 -45.56 -1.45
C GLU A 267 -2.15 -45.66 -0.61
N ARG A 268 -0.99 -45.65 -1.21
CA ARG A 268 0.27 -45.64 -0.47
C ARG A 268 0.63 -44.18 -0.14
N ALA A 269 1.18 -43.95 1.04
CA ALA A 269 1.78 -42.68 1.47
C ALA A 269 3.03 -42.35 0.63
N ASP A 270 2.84 -42.11 -0.67
CA ASP A 270 3.90 -41.84 -1.59
C ASP A 270 4.25 -40.34 -1.53
N MET A 271 5.53 -40.09 -1.66
CA MET A 271 6.04 -38.71 -1.83
C MET A 271 5.54 -38.16 -3.16
N VAL A 272 4.91 -37.00 -3.11
CA VAL A 272 4.37 -36.31 -4.28
C VAL A 272 5.00 -34.92 -4.41
N TYR A 273 4.97 -34.39 -5.61
CA TYR A 273 5.43 -33.04 -5.91
C TYR A 273 4.24 -32.15 -6.22
N ALA A 274 4.18 -30.99 -5.56
CA ALA A 274 3.16 -30.00 -5.85
C ALA A 274 3.48 -29.27 -7.14
N VAL A 275 2.51 -29.14 -8.03
CA VAL A 275 2.60 -28.43 -9.29
C VAL A 275 1.50 -27.38 -9.33
N LYS A 276 1.85 -26.12 -9.62
CA LYS A 276 0.87 -25.06 -9.84
C LYS A 276 0.59 -24.93 -11.33
N ILE A 277 -0.67 -24.97 -11.67
CA ILE A 277 -1.20 -24.92 -13.03
C ILE A 277 -2.13 -23.73 -13.12
N ALA A 278 -1.74 -22.69 -13.83
CA ALA A 278 -2.60 -21.52 -14.07
C ALA A 278 -3.79 -21.92 -14.94
N VAL A 279 -4.99 -21.53 -14.52
CA VAL A 279 -6.23 -21.80 -15.22
C VAL A 279 -7.06 -20.53 -15.27
N PRO A 280 -7.55 -20.12 -16.47
CA PRO A 280 -8.44 -18.98 -16.56
C PRO A 280 -9.76 -19.29 -15.83
N ASN A 281 -10.30 -18.31 -15.12
CA ASN A 281 -11.57 -18.43 -14.42
C ASN A 281 -12.60 -17.50 -15.06
N ASP A 282 -13.67 -18.07 -15.60
CA ASP A 282 -14.83 -17.38 -16.14
C ASP A 282 -15.93 -17.11 -15.10
N GLY A 283 -15.63 -17.37 -13.81
CA GLY A 283 -16.57 -17.26 -12.71
C GLY A 283 -17.17 -18.62 -12.25
N SER A 284 -16.89 -19.72 -12.96
CA SER A 284 -17.37 -21.06 -12.62
C SER A 284 -16.49 -21.71 -11.54
N LEU A 285 -15.21 -21.37 -11.46
CA LEU A 285 -14.26 -21.96 -10.53
C LEU A 285 -14.41 -21.35 -9.14
N ARG A 286 -14.42 -22.23 -8.11
CA ARG A 286 -14.48 -21.85 -6.70
C ARG A 286 -13.21 -22.28 -5.98
N LEU A 287 -12.74 -21.47 -5.02
CA LEU A 287 -11.60 -21.83 -4.19
C LEU A 287 -11.90 -23.07 -3.36
N GLY A 288 -10.93 -24.00 -3.30
CA GLY A 288 -11.08 -25.26 -2.61
C GLY A 288 -11.79 -26.35 -3.42
N MET A 289 -12.35 -26.02 -4.61
CA MET A 289 -12.93 -27.02 -5.52
C MET A 289 -11.84 -27.99 -5.98
N TYR A 290 -12.15 -29.27 -6.03
CA TYR A 290 -11.24 -30.28 -6.57
C TYR A 290 -11.16 -30.13 -8.09
N ALA A 291 -10.00 -30.49 -8.62
CA ALA A 291 -9.80 -30.54 -10.05
C ALA A 291 -8.86 -31.70 -10.40
N TYR A 292 -9.21 -32.38 -11.46
CA TYR A 292 -8.40 -33.45 -12.05
C TYR A 292 -7.55 -32.86 -13.17
N VAL A 293 -6.33 -33.36 -13.29
CA VAL A 293 -5.38 -32.89 -14.30
C VAL A 293 -4.99 -34.04 -15.19
N LYS A 294 -5.05 -33.83 -16.50
CA LYS A 294 -4.61 -34.76 -17.52
C LYS A 294 -3.62 -34.04 -18.46
N LYS A 295 -2.49 -34.69 -18.70
CA LYS A 295 -1.47 -34.25 -19.67
C LYS A 295 -1.85 -34.65 -21.10
#